data_219834a3ff7256a40b3ce45b3d389d13
#
_entry.id   219834a3ff7256a40b3ce45b3d389d13
#
_cell.length_a   1.000
_cell.length_b   1.000
_cell.length_c   1.000
_cell.angle_alpha   90.00
_cell.angle_beta   90.00
_cell.angle_gamma   90.00
#
_symmetry.space_group_name_H-M   'P 1'
#
loop_
_entity.id
_entity.type
_entity.pdbx_description
1 polymer ?
#
loop_
_entity_poly.entity_id
_entity_poly.type
_entity_poly.pdbx_seq_one_letter_code
_entity_poly.pdbx_strand_id
1 'polypeptide(L)'
;MKIYLALTVASLKMYFRNKQALFWALFFPLLIMIIFGMMNFNKYSSPNVGIYDAANNDASQALIEALKGNSDQKLLSVSTGTLDELHHELEFGSSRAVIEIPANYGIPGEFAEIKFIYDERFQQERAVIATILEKVTDAVFKEAAQVPDEYRVENTIGISDSVITGQGQGFKAWLIPGVAAMAIMQTGLFTVVFTLVRFKSQGVLRRLKATPIGAAHFLAGQLTTKAIVVVLQ
;
A
#
# COMPACT_ATOMS: atom_id res chain seq x y z
N MET A 1 41.07 19.26 -8.95
CA MET A 1 39.75 19.73 -8.47
C MET A 1 39.01 20.63 -9.47
N LYS A 2 39.61 21.67 -10.03
CA LYS A 2 39.00 22.59 -11.01
C LYS A 2 38.47 21.89 -12.29
N ILE A 3 39.23 20.93 -12.85
CA ILE A 3 38.88 20.20 -14.07
C ILE A 3 37.64 19.31 -13.82
N TYR A 4 37.59 18.61 -12.69
CA TYR A 4 36.46 17.79 -12.29
C TYR A 4 35.18 18.61 -12.17
N LEU A 5 35.21 19.72 -11.44
CA LEU A 5 34.08 20.64 -11.30
C LEU A 5 33.61 21.18 -12.65
N ALA A 6 34.53 21.60 -13.50
CA ALA A 6 34.20 22.10 -14.85
C ALA A 6 33.50 21.02 -15.69
N LEU A 7 33.97 19.78 -15.64
CA LEU A 7 33.36 18.64 -16.34
C LEU A 7 31.96 18.33 -15.79
N THR A 8 31.78 18.34 -14.48
CA THR A 8 30.47 18.11 -13.84
C THR A 8 29.46 19.19 -14.22
N VAL A 9 29.86 20.47 -14.15
CA VAL A 9 28.99 21.60 -14.53
C VAL A 9 28.65 21.55 -16.01
N ALA A 10 29.63 21.25 -16.89
CA ALA A 10 29.37 21.14 -18.32
C ALA A 10 28.39 19.99 -18.64
N SER A 11 28.56 18.84 -17.98
CA SER A 11 27.67 17.69 -18.13
C SER A 11 26.27 17.96 -17.61
N LEU A 12 26.14 18.67 -16.48
CA LEU A 12 24.88 19.08 -15.90
C LEU A 12 24.15 20.05 -16.87
N LYS A 13 24.86 21.04 -17.40
CA LYS A 13 24.30 21.99 -18.38
C LYS A 13 23.87 21.30 -19.67
N MET A 14 24.60 20.29 -20.15
CA MET A 14 24.20 19.48 -21.31
C MET A 14 22.94 18.66 -21.01
N TYR A 15 22.80 18.10 -19.83
CA TYR A 15 21.62 17.35 -19.41
C TYR A 15 20.38 18.24 -19.38
N PHE A 16 20.44 19.39 -18.72
CA PHE A 16 19.31 20.33 -18.65
C PHE A 16 18.93 20.97 -20.01
N ARG A 17 19.85 21.02 -20.95
CA ARG A 17 19.56 21.45 -22.34
C ARG A 17 18.87 20.38 -23.17
N ASN A 18 18.93 19.13 -22.78
CA ASN A 18 18.28 18.02 -23.48
C ASN A 18 16.83 17.86 -22.95
N LYS A 19 15.92 18.65 -23.52
CA LYS A 19 14.50 18.66 -23.13
C LYS A 19 13.84 17.28 -23.23
N GLN A 20 14.23 16.48 -24.23
CA GLN A 20 13.71 15.13 -24.42
C GLN A 20 14.15 14.19 -23.30
N ALA A 21 15.43 14.24 -22.90
CA ALA A 21 15.93 13.42 -21.78
C ALA A 21 15.27 13.81 -20.46
N LEU A 22 15.08 15.11 -20.22
CA LEU A 22 14.38 15.62 -19.03
C LEU A 22 12.92 15.17 -18.99
N PHE A 23 12.24 15.30 -20.13
CA PHE A 23 10.84 14.89 -20.23
C PHE A 23 10.67 13.41 -19.86
N TRP A 24 11.41 12.52 -20.49
CA TRP A 24 11.29 11.08 -20.22
C TRP A 24 11.76 10.67 -18.83
N ALA A 25 12.76 11.37 -18.28
CA ALA A 25 13.27 11.06 -16.95
C ALA A 25 12.31 11.44 -15.82
N LEU A 26 11.53 12.52 -15.98
CA LEU A 26 10.58 13.00 -14.99
C LEU A 26 9.15 12.56 -15.26
N PHE A 27 8.72 12.65 -16.51
CA PHE A 27 7.34 12.39 -16.90
C PHE A 27 6.93 10.93 -16.70
N PHE A 28 7.79 9.99 -17.07
CA PHE A 28 7.44 8.58 -17.03
C PHE A 28 7.25 8.04 -15.60
N PRO A 29 8.16 8.29 -14.63
CA PRO A 29 7.93 7.91 -13.24
C PRO A 29 6.70 8.59 -12.63
N LEU A 30 6.50 9.88 -12.91
CA LEU A 30 5.32 10.61 -12.43
C LEU A 30 4.02 10.05 -13.04
N LEU A 31 4.02 9.75 -14.34
CA LEU A 31 2.87 9.14 -15.00
C LEU A 31 2.50 7.80 -14.35
N ILE A 32 3.49 6.94 -14.11
CA ILE A 32 3.27 5.66 -13.42
C ILE A 32 2.72 5.88 -12.02
N MET A 33 3.32 6.79 -11.24
CA MET A 33 2.83 7.11 -9.91
C MET A 33 1.38 7.61 -9.92
N ILE A 34 1.03 8.47 -10.88
CA ILE A 34 -0.34 8.99 -11.02
C ILE A 34 -1.30 7.86 -11.39
N ILE A 35 -0.98 7.07 -12.42
CA ILE A 35 -1.84 5.97 -12.86
C ILE A 35 -2.09 4.98 -11.71
N PHE A 36 -1.03 4.45 -11.11
CA PHE A 36 -1.16 3.48 -10.02
C PHE A 36 -1.67 4.10 -8.71
N GLY A 37 -1.36 5.38 -8.46
CA GLY A 37 -1.90 6.11 -7.32
C GLY A 37 -3.40 6.38 -7.41
N MET A 38 -3.92 6.56 -8.63
CA MET A 38 -5.36 6.71 -8.89
C MET A 38 -6.10 5.37 -8.96
N MET A 39 -5.41 4.28 -9.30
CA MET A 39 -5.99 2.96 -9.30
C MET A 39 -6.25 2.50 -7.87
N ASN A 40 -7.53 2.31 -7.57
CA ASN A 40 -7.95 1.76 -6.28
C ASN A 40 -8.03 0.24 -6.43
N PHE A 41 -6.92 -0.45 -6.20
CA PHE A 41 -6.83 -1.91 -6.33
C PHE A 41 -7.74 -2.67 -5.34
N ASN A 42 -8.24 -1.98 -4.32
CA ASN A 42 -9.11 -2.55 -3.30
C ASN A 42 -10.61 -2.45 -3.65
N LYS A 43 -10.97 -1.81 -4.77
CA LYS A 43 -12.38 -1.45 -5.06
C LYS A 43 -13.26 -2.61 -5.53
N TYR A 44 -12.69 -3.79 -5.79
CA TYR A 44 -13.42 -4.90 -6.42
C TYR A 44 -13.40 -6.23 -5.64
N SER A 45 -12.79 -6.29 -4.47
CA SER A 45 -12.91 -7.46 -3.62
C SER A 45 -13.51 -7.08 -2.27
N SER A 46 -14.49 -7.86 -1.81
CA SER A 46 -15.00 -7.75 -0.44
C SER A 46 -13.83 -7.79 0.53
N PRO A 47 -13.76 -6.86 1.51
CA PRO A 47 -12.65 -6.85 2.48
C PRO A 47 -12.52 -8.21 3.15
N ASN A 48 -11.29 -8.71 3.26
CA ASN A 48 -11.03 -9.94 3.98
C ASN A 48 -11.01 -9.66 5.49
N VAL A 49 -11.83 -10.39 6.25
CA VAL A 49 -12.01 -10.21 7.69
C VAL A 49 -11.87 -11.55 8.38
N GLY A 50 -10.97 -11.63 9.37
CA GLY A 50 -10.87 -12.78 10.27
C GLY A 50 -12.01 -12.74 11.29
N ILE A 51 -12.66 -13.86 11.54
CA ILE A 51 -13.65 -13.98 12.63
C ILE A 51 -13.23 -15.08 13.58
N TYR A 52 -13.02 -14.69 14.83
CA TYR A 52 -12.85 -15.62 15.94
C TYR A 52 -14.16 -15.74 16.73
N ASP A 53 -14.75 -16.92 16.71
CA ASP A 53 -16.02 -17.22 17.39
C ASP A 53 -15.76 -18.01 18.67
N ALA A 54 -15.78 -17.33 19.81
CA ALA A 54 -15.67 -17.98 21.11
C ALA A 54 -17.03 -18.47 21.64
N ALA A 55 -18.15 -17.96 21.12
CA ALA A 55 -19.49 -18.35 21.53
C ALA A 55 -19.88 -19.72 20.96
N ASN A 56 -19.52 -20.00 19.72
CA ASN A 56 -19.80 -21.26 19.00
C ASN A 56 -21.26 -21.74 19.18
N ASN A 57 -22.22 -20.81 19.00
CA ASN A 57 -23.64 -21.06 19.15
C ASN A 57 -24.42 -20.61 17.91
N ASP A 58 -25.73 -20.89 17.86
CA ASP A 58 -26.59 -20.57 16.72
C ASP A 58 -26.64 -19.06 16.43
N ALA A 59 -26.58 -18.21 17.46
CA ALA A 59 -26.59 -16.76 17.32
C ALA A 59 -25.30 -16.23 16.69
N SER A 60 -24.13 -16.77 17.08
CA SER A 60 -22.85 -16.38 16.48
C SER A 60 -22.75 -16.88 15.04
N GLN A 61 -23.25 -18.07 14.74
CA GLN A 61 -23.29 -18.60 13.38
C GLN A 61 -24.19 -17.74 12.45
N ALA A 62 -25.36 -17.33 12.96
CA ALA A 62 -26.25 -16.43 12.20
C ALA A 62 -25.56 -15.09 11.90
N LEU A 63 -24.82 -14.51 12.85
CA LEU A 63 -24.04 -13.30 12.63
C LEU A 63 -22.95 -13.51 11.57
N ILE A 64 -22.21 -14.61 11.64
CA ILE A 64 -21.15 -14.93 10.67
C ILE A 64 -21.72 -15.09 9.26
N GLU A 65 -22.84 -15.79 9.11
CA GLU A 65 -23.52 -15.95 7.82
C GLU A 65 -24.03 -14.63 7.26
N ALA A 66 -24.63 -13.80 8.10
CA ALA A 66 -25.08 -12.48 7.72
C ALA A 66 -23.92 -11.57 7.29
N LEU A 67 -22.75 -11.66 7.95
CA LEU A 67 -21.54 -10.92 7.56
C LEU A 67 -20.95 -11.39 6.22
N LYS A 68 -21.05 -12.67 5.90
CA LYS A 68 -20.65 -13.21 4.58
C LYS A 68 -21.54 -12.65 3.46
N GLY A 69 -22.80 -12.37 3.75
CA GLY A 69 -23.78 -11.94 2.75
C GLY A 69 -24.23 -13.07 1.83
N ASN A 70 -25.15 -12.75 0.93
CA ASN A 70 -25.68 -13.70 -0.05
C ASN A 70 -24.73 -13.92 -1.23
N SER A 71 -24.95 -15.00 -2.00
CA SER A 71 -24.14 -15.40 -3.18
C SER A 71 -23.94 -14.27 -4.20
N ASP A 72 -24.93 -13.38 -4.35
CA ASP A 72 -24.92 -12.27 -5.31
C ASP A 72 -24.32 -10.97 -4.73
N GLN A 73 -24.25 -10.83 -3.40
CA GLN A 73 -23.69 -9.66 -2.71
C GLN A 73 -22.82 -10.13 -1.54
N LYS A 74 -21.58 -10.50 -1.83
CA LYS A 74 -20.59 -10.72 -0.79
C LYS A 74 -20.29 -9.40 -0.07
N LEU A 75 -20.74 -9.28 1.17
CA LEU A 75 -20.44 -8.12 2.01
C LEU A 75 -18.98 -8.15 2.45
N LEU A 76 -18.56 -9.25 3.07
CA LEU A 76 -17.20 -9.48 3.53
C LEU A 76 -16.69 -10.85 3.05
N SER A 77 -15.38 -10.95 2.84
CA SER A 77 -14.69 -12.22 2.67
C SER A 77 -14.22 -12.68 4.04
N VAL A 78 -14.88 -13.71 4.60
CA VAL A 78 -14.64 -14.16 5.98
C VAL A 78 -13.66 -15.32 6.00
N SER A 79 -12.58 -15.19 6.79
CA SER A 79 -11.72 -16.29 7.23
C SER A 79 -11.99 -16.60 8.70
N THR A 80 -11.97 -17.88 9.05
CA THR A 80 -12.13 -18.35 10.44
C THR A 80 -10.89 -19.12 10.83
N GLY A 81 -10.42 -19.00 12.07
CA GLY A 81 -9.21 -19.64 12.56
C GLY A 81 -9.01 -19.40 14.04
N THR A 82 -7.87 -19.78 14.55
CA THR A 82 -7.46 -19.45 15.92
C THR A 82 -7.13 -17.96 16.03
N LEU A 83 -7.23 -17.42 17.24
CA LEU A 83 -6.95 -16.00 17.47
C LEU A 83 -5.54 -15.59 17.02
N ASP A 84 -4.55 -16.43 17.31
CA ASP A 84 -3.15 -16.18 16.94
C ASP A 84 -2.94 -16.16 15.41
N GLU A 85 -3.58 -17.09 14.69
CA GLU A 85 -3.53 -17.14 13.23
C GLU A 85 -4.15 -15.88 12.61
N LEU A 86 -5.33 -15.46 13.09
CA LEU A 86 -6.03 -14.29 12.59
C LEU A 86 -5.30 -12.99 12.88
N HIS A 87 -4.67 -12.86 14.06
CA HIS A 87 -3.79 -11.74 14.38
C HIS A 87 -2.57 -11.68 13.45
N HIS A 88 -1.96 -12.84 13.19
CA HIS A 88 -0.86 -12.93 12.24
C HIS A 88 -1.29 -12.52 10.83
N GLU A 89 -2.45 -12.98 10.34
CA GLU A 89 -3.02 -12.54 9.06
C GLU A 89 -3.23 -11.03 8.99
N LEU A 90 -3.69 -10.42 10.09
CA LEU A 90 -3.90 -8.98 10.20
C LEU A 90 -2.57 -8.21 10.16
N GLU A 91 -1.56 -8.64 10.92
CA GLU A 91 -0.23 -8.03 10.94
C GLU A 91 0.44 -8.03 9.56
N PHE A 92 0.31 -9.11 8.81
CA PHE A 92 0.87 -9.24 7.46
C PHE A 92 -0.02 -8.66 6.36
N GLY A 93 -1.23 -8.18 6.72
CA GLY A 93 -2.14 -7.51 5.79
C GLY A 93 -2.90 -8.45 4.87
N SER A 94 -2.96 -9.75 5.19
CA SER A 94 -3.82 -10.73 4.51
C SER A 94 -5.29 -10.53 4.87
N SER A 95 -5.57 -10.13 6.13
CA SER A 95 -6.87 -9.66 6.61
C SER A 95 -6.84 -8.14 6.84
N ARG A 96 -8.00 -7.49 6.76
CA ARG A 96 -8.16 -6.05 7.00
C ARG A 96 -8.58 -5.73 8.42
N ALA A 97 -9.27 -6.68 9.03
CA ALA A 97 -9.72 -6.61 10.42
C ALA A 97 -9.90 -8.01 10.98
N VAL A 98 -9.94 -8.11 12.30
CA VAL A 98 -10.35 -9.30 13.04
C VAL A 98 -11.53 -8.93 13.94
N ILE A 99 -12.58 -9.74 13.91
CA ILE A 99 -13.76 -9.63 14.73
C ILE A 99 -13.72 -10.78 15.74
N GLU A 100 -13.65 -10.45 17.03
CA GLU A 100 -13.74 -11.44 18.12
C GLU A 100 -15.16 -11.44 18.68
N ILE A 101 -15.86 -12.53 18.50
CA ILE A 101 -17.20 -12.75 19.08
C ILE A 101 -17.00 -13.39 20.46
N PRO A 102 -17.44 -12.74 21.55
CA PRO A 102 -17.21 -13.25 22.90
C PRO A 102 -18.07 -14.47 23.20
N ALA A 103 -17.65 -15.27 24.18
CA ALA A 103 -18.32 -16.52 24.57
C ALA A 103 -19.75 -16.34 25.07
N ASN A 104 -20.06 -15.15 25.60
CA ASN A 104 -21.42 -14.80 26.09
C ASN A 104 -22.33 -14.17 25.02
N TYR A 105 -21.90 -14.15 23.75
CA TYR A 105 -22.72 -13.64 22.65
C TYR A 105 -23.99 -14.50 22.46
N GLY A 106 -25.14 -13.85 22.40
CA GLY A 106 -26.43 -14.52 22.23
C GLY A 106 -27.03 -15.12 23.53
N ILE A 107 -26.40 -14.93 24.70
CA ILE A 107 -26.97 -15.33 25.99
C ILE A 107 -27.99 -14.27 26.45
N PRO A 108 -29.27 -14.62 26.65
CA PRO A 108 -30.29 -13.66 27.06
C PRO A 108 -29.96 -13.04 28.43
N GLY A 109 -30.00 -11.70 28.46
CA GLY A 109 -29.74 -10.92 29.69
C GLY A 109 -28.28 -10.62 30.00
N GLU A 110 -27.35 -11.11 29.19
CA GLU A 110 -25.93 -10.75 29.29
C GLU A 110 -25.54 -9.69 28.25
N PHE A 111 -24.67 -8.76 28.65
CA PHE A 111 -24.06 -7.81 27.74
C PHE A 111 -22.86 -8.46 27.06
N ALA A 112 -22.89 -8.50 25.74
CA ALA A 112 -21.78 -9.06 24.93
C ALA A 112 -21.02 -7.93 24.22
N GLU A 113 -19.71 -7.89 24.35
CA GLU A 113 -18.85 -6.91 23.70
C GLU A 113 -18.04 -7.56 22.58
N ILE A 114 -18.40 -7.26 21.33
CA ILE A 114 -17.66 -7.70 20.14
C ILE A 114 -16.42 -6.82 20.01
N LYS A 115 -15.24 -7.41 19.97
CA LYS A 115 -14.01 -6.68 19.72
C LYS A 115 -13.75 -6.60 18.23
N PHE A 116 -13.54 -5.37 17.75
CA PHE A 116 -13.19 -5.06 16.38
C PHE A 116 -11.74 -4.58 16.31
N ILE A 117 -10.84 -5.45 15.85
CA ILE A 117 -9.41 -5.20 15.76
C ILE A 117 -9.08 -4.92 14.31
N TYR A 118 -8.40 -3.80 14.06
CA TYR A 118 -8.05 -3.39 12.71
C TYR A 118 -6.64 -2.82 12.64
N ASP A 119 -6.10 -2.78 11.42
CA ASP A 119 -4.81 -2.19 11.11
C ASP A 119 -4.99 -0.71 10.72
N GLU A 120 -4.27 0.18 11.37
CA GLU A 120 -4.33 1.63 11.11
C GLU A 120 -3.98 2.03 9.66
N ARG A 121 -3.31 1.17 8.90
CA ARG A 121 -2.99 1.39 7.48
C ARG A 121 -4.21 1.36 6.57
N PHE A 122 -5.32 0.77 7.01
CA PHE A 122 -6.53 0.51 6.22
C PHE A 122 -7.75 1.26 6.74
N GLN A 123 -7.60 2.55 7.03
CA GLN A 123 -8.66 3.39 7.62
C GLN A 123 -9.96 3.46 6.79
N GLN A 124 -9.85 3.39 5.46
CA GLN A 124 -11.03 3.43 4.59
C GLN A 124 -11.82 2.11 4.67
N GLU A 125 -11.10 0.99 4.64
CA GLU A 125 -11.70 -0.34 4.77
C GLU A 125 -12.29 -0.54 6.17
N ARG A 126 -11.60 -0.03 7.22
CA ARG A 126 -12.12 -0.01 8.59
C ARG A 126 -13.52 0.60 8.67
N ALA A 127 -13.70 1.80 8.11
CA ALA A 127 -14.99 2.50 8.18
C ALA A 127 -16.10 1.69 7.50
N VAL A 128 -15.80 1.04 6.37
CA VAL A 128 -16.76 0.19 5.66
C VAL A 128 -17.07 -1.06 6.48
N ILE A 129 -16.07 -1.77 6.99
CA ILE A 129 -16.25 -3.00 7.77
C ILE A 129 -17.01 -2.70 9.06
N ALA A 130 -16.66 -1.63 9.79
CA ALA A 130 -17.35 -1.21 11.02
C ALA A 130 -18.83 -0.91 10.74
N THR A 131 -19.14 -0.19 9.66
CA THR A 131 -20.53 0.09 9.28
C THR A 131 -21.32 -1.19 8.92
N ILE A 132 -20.68 -2.15 8.24
CA ILE A 132 -21.28 -3.43 7.92
C ILE A 132 -21.52 -4.22 9.21
N LEU A 133 -20.52 -4.31 10.08
CA LEU A 133 -20.62 -5.01 11.35
C LEU A 133 -21.77 -4.46 12.20
N GLU A 134 -21.83 -3.14 12.39
CA GLU A 134 -22.89 -2.47 13.15
C GLU A 134 -24.28 -2.77 12.60
N LYS A 135 -24.48 -2.59 11.29
CA LYS A 135 -25.77 -2.83 10.65
C LYS A 135 -26.20 -4.29 10.68
N VAL A 136 -25.28 -5.21 10.43
CA VAL A 136 -25.57 -6.63 10.43
C VAL A 136 -25.87 -7.12 11.83
N THR A 137 -25.07 -6.67 12.83
CA THR A 137 -25.33 -7.01 14.23
C THR A 137 -26.70 -6.51 14.70
N ASP A 138 -27.07 -5.27 14.35
CA ASP A 138 -28.39 -4.69 14.64
C ASP A 138 -29.52 -5.49 13.97
N ALA A 139 -29.35 -5.86 12.71
CA ALA A 139 -30.37 -6.62 11.96
C ALA A 139 -30.57 -8.04 12.54
N VAL A 140 -29.47 -8.77 12.79
CA VAL A 140 -29.53 -10.12 13.35
C VAL A 140 -30.13 -10.11 14.74
N PHE A 141 -29.80 -9.12 15.57
CA PHE A 141 -30.36 -8.99 16.91
C PHE A 141 -31.87 -8.71 16.86
N LYS A 142 -32.32 -7.78 16.00
CA LYS A 142 -33.75 -7.46 15.85
C LYS A 142 -34.58 -8.66 15.37
N GLU A 143 -34.01 -9.43 14.44
CA GLU A 143 -34.67 -10.66 13.95
C GLU A 143 -34.77 -11.74 15.03
N ALA A 144 -33.67 -11.98 15.77
CA ALA A 144 -33.63 -12.98 16.83
C ALA A 144 -34.50 -12.62 18.04
N ALA A 145 -34.57 -11.34 18.41
CA ALA A 145 -35.30 -10.87 19.58
C ALA A 145 -36.78 -10.53 19.27
N GLN A 146 -37.20 -10.53 18.01
CA GLN A 146 -38.55 -10.11 17.55
C GLN A 146 -38.97 -8.72 18.09
N VAL A 147 -37.99 -7.79 18.22
CA VAL A 147 -38.17 -6.48 18.83
C VAL A 147 -38.52 -5.43 17.78
N PRO A 148 -39.40 -4.44 18.09
CA PRO A 148 -39.74 -3.36 17.17
C PRO A 148 -38.53 -2.53 16.74
N ASP A 149 -38.62 -1.92 15.54
CA ASP A 149 -37.52 -1.13 14.92
C ASP A 149 -36.98 0.04 15.77
N GLU A 150 -37.72 0.49 16.76
CA GLU A 150 -37.33 1.56 17.69
C GLU A 150 -36.32 1.11 18.76
N TYR A 151 -36.07 -0.20 18.91
CA TYR A 151 -35.19 -0.71 19.97
C TYR A 151 -33.73 -0.71 19.46
N ARG A 152 -32.87 0.06 20.11
CA ARG A 152 -31.43 0.08 19.79
C ARG A 152 -30.68 -1.01 20.53
N VAL A 153 -29.76 -1.65 19.83
CA VAL A 153 -28.88 -2.73 20.31
C VAL A 153 -27.85 -2.26 21.34
N GLU A 154 -27.66 -0.93 21.46
CA GLU A 154 -26.63 -0.30 22.32
C GLU A 154 -26.64 -0.78 23.80
N ASN A 155 -27.76 -1.36 24.26
CA ASN A 155 -27.88 -1.85 25.64
C ASN A 155 -27.54 -3.35 25.83
N THR A 156 -27.27 -4.09 24.74
CA THR A 156 -27.09 -5.54 24.83
C THR A 156 -25.80 -6.01 24.14
N ILE A 157 -25.36 -5.29 23.10
CA ILE A 157 -24.13 -5.61 22.36
C ILE A 157 -23.31 -4.34 22.22
N GLY A 158 -22.07 -4.38 22.70
CA GLY A 158 -21.07 -3.33 22.47
C GLY A 158 -20.10 -3.74 21.38
N ILE A 159 -19.59 -2.78 20.63
CA ILE A 159 -18.46 -2.98 19.71
C ILE A 159 -17.31 -2.13 20.21
N SER A 160 -16.21 -2.77 20.60
CA SER A 160 -14.99 -2.07 21.02
C SER A 160 -13.94 -2.09 19.93
N ASP A 161 -13.36 -0.94 19.65
CA ASP A 161 -12.31 -0.77 18.66
C ASP A 161 -10.93 -1.03 19.29
N SER A 162 -10.13 -1.84 18.65
CA SER A 162 -8.72 -2.03 18.98
C SER A 162 -7.85 -1.83 17.74
N VAL A 163 -6.77 -1.09 17.89
CA VAL A 163 -5.87 -0.75 16.77
C VAL A 163 -4.58 -1.52 16.91
N ILE A 164 -4.14 -2.14 15.84
CA ILE A 164 -2.77 -2.64 15.73
C ILE A 164 -2.02 -1.93 14.61
N THR A 165 -0.70 -1.81 14.78
CA THR A 165 0.20 -1.36 13.72
C THR A 165 0.81 -2.59 13.07
N GLY A 166 0.26 -3.00 11.92
CA GLY A 166 0.74 -4.18 11.23
C GLY A 166 2.12 -3.98 10.60
N GLN A 167 2.89 -5.05 10.51
CA GLN A 167 4.24 -5.08 9.90
C GLN A 167 4.20 -5.18 8.37
N GLY A 168 3.10 -5.59 7.77
CA GLY A 168 2.94 -5.69 6.33
C GLY A 168 2.87 -4.31 5.66
N GLN A 169 3.48 -4.18 4.50
CA GLN A 169 3.44 -2.92 3.74
C GLN A 169 2.26 -2.93 2.78
N GLY A 170 1.38 -1.93 2.87
CA GLY A 170 0.33 -1.72 1.88
C GLY A 170 0.91 -1.48 0.47
N PHE A 171 0.14 -1.78 -0.57
CA PHE A 171 0.57 -1.63 -1.97
C PHE A 171 1.24 -0.28 -2.27
N LYS A 172 0.72 0.82 -1.72
CA LYS A 172 1.29 2.16 -1.91
C LYS A 172 2.68 2.31 -1.29
N ALA A 173 2.94 1.68 -0.15
CA ALA A 173 4.24 1.71 0.51
C ALA A 173 5.30 0.92 -0.27
N TRP A 174 4.91 -0.11 -1.02
CA TRP A 174 5.79 -0.86 -1.91
C TRP A 174 5.97 -0.17 -3.28
N LEU A 175 4.93 0.51 -3.76
CA LEU A 175 4.94 1.20 -5.06
C LEU A 175 6.00 2.31 -5.11
N ILE A 176 6.08 3.17 -4.08
CA ILE A 176 6.98 4.33 -4.07
C ILE A 176 8.45 3.91 -4.20
N PRO A 177 9.00 2.98 -3.36
CA PRO A 177 10.36 2.49 -3.52
C PRO A 177 10.59 1.79 -4.86
N GLY A 178 9.60 1.04 -5.36
CA GLY A 178 9.67 0.36 -6.65
C GLY A 178 9.82 1.33 -7.82
N VAL A 179 9.01 2.39 -7.86
CA VAL A 179 9.11 3.44 -8.88
C VAL A 179 10.42 4.23 -8.76
N ALA A 180 10.88 4.52 -7.54
CA ALA A 180 12.18 5.16 -7.31
C ALA A 180 13.33 4.29 -7.82
N ALA A 181 13.35 3.00 -7.50
CA ALA A 181 14.34 2.05 -8.01
C ALA A 181 14.34 1.98 -9.56
N MET A 182 13.15 1.97 -10.16
CA MET A 182 12.99 1.99 -11.61
C MET A 182 13.55 3.29 -12.23
N ALA A 183 13.31 4.45 -11.62
CA ALA A 183 13.84 5.73 -12.07
C ALA A 183 15.38 5.76 -12.01
N ILE A 184 15.98 5.24 -10.92
CA ILE A 184 17.43 5.12 -10.77
C ILE A 184 18.01 4.21 -11.86
N MET A 185 17.40 3.03 -12.08
CA MET A 185 17.82 2.08 -13.09
C MET A 185 17.73 2.69 -14.50
N GLN A 186 16.64 3.38 -14.83
CA GLN A 186 16.49 4.06 -16.12
C GLN A 186 17.55 5.15 -16.31
N THR A 187 17.79 5.97 -15.29
CA THR A 187 18.81 7.02 -15.37
C THR A 187 20.20 6.42 -15.56
N GLY A 188 20.52 5.33 -14.87
CA GLY A 188 21.81 4.63 -15.01
C GLY A 188 21.97 4.03 -16.41
N LEU A 189 21.03 3.21 -16.85
CA LEU A 189 21.08 2.49 -18.13
C LEU A 189 21.03 3.45 -19.32
N PHE A 190 19.97 4.23 -19.43
CA PHE A 190 19.72 5.02 -20.64
C PHE A 190 20.62 6.25 -20.72
N THR A 191 20.84 6.95 -19.60
CA THR A 191 21.56 8.20 -19.66
C THR A 191 23.07 8.01 -19.68
N VAL A 192 23.63 7.07 -18.92
CA VAL A 192 25.08 6.82 -18.89
C VAL A 192 25.49 6.08 -20.15
N VAL A 193 24.84 4.94 -20.46
CA VAL A 193 25.24 4.07 -21.57
C VAL A 193 25.08 4.82 -22.90
N PHE A 194 23.92 5.41 -23.16
CA PHE A 194 23.70 6.14 -24.44
C PHE A 194 24.61 7.36 -24.57
N THR A 195 24.92 8.07 -23.48
CA THR A 195 25.85 9.19 -23.51
C THR A 195 27.27 8.72 -23.86
N LEU A 196 27.73 7.60 -23.29
CA LEU A 196 29.04 7.05 -23.59
C LEU A 196 29.14 6.52 -25.02
N VAL A 197 28.11 5.83 -25.50
CA VAL A 197 28.01 5.36 -26.90
C VAL A 197 28.06 6.53 -27.87
N ARG A 198 27.28 7.58 -27.60
CA ARG A 198 27.28 8.80 -28.41
C ARG A 198 28.64 9.50 -28.40
N PHE A 199 29.30 9.63 -27.28
CA PHE A 199 30.64 10.21 -27.20
C PHE A 199 31.67 9.37 -27.95
N LYS A 200 31.53 8.05 -27.93
CA LYS A 200 32.38 7.14 -28.73
C LYS A 200 32.14 7.35 -30.22
N SER A 201 30.90 7.37 -30.68
CA SER A 201 30.54 7.52 -32.11
C SER A 201 30.93 8.89 -32.68
N GLN A 202 30.83 9.94 -31.87
CA GLN A 202 31.22 11.31 -32.26
C GLN A 202 32.73 11.59 -32.14
N GLY A 203 33.54 10.61 -31.75
CA GLY A 203 34.99 10.75 -31.61
C GLY A 203 35.42 11.64 -30.41
N VAL A 204 34.47 12.03 -29.53
CA VAL A 204 34.75 12.88 -28.37
C VAL A 204 35.75 12.21 -27.44
N LEU A 205 35.62 10.87 -27.21
CA LEU A 205 36.57 10.12 -26.38
C LEU A 205 37.98 10.08 -26.97
N ARG A 206 38.11 10.10 -28.32
CA ARG A 206 39.41 10.14 -29.00
C ARG A 206 40.09 11.52 -28.81
N ARG A 207 39.29 12.59 -28.88
CA ARG A 207 39.78 13.95 -28.64
C ARG A 207 40.16 14.16 -27.18
N LEU A 208 39.39 13.56 -26.25
CA LEU A 208 39.67 13.60 -24.81
C LEU A 208 41.01 12.95 -24.47
N LYS A 209 41.40 11.85 -25.16
CA LYS A 209 42.72 11.21 -25.01
C LYS A 209 43.90 12.10 -25.41
N ALA A 210 43.66 13.10 -26.27
CA ALA A 210 44.68 14.07 -26.65
C ALA A 210 44.82 15.24 -25.66
N THR A 211 43.99 15.25 -24.60
CA THR A 211 44.05 16.23 -23.53
C THR A 211 44.67 15.62 -22.25
N PRO A 212 45.24 16.40 -21.33
CA PRO A 212 45.76 15.90 -20.07
C PRO A 212 44.67 15.45 -19.06
N ILE A 213 43.47 15.19 -19.53
CA ILE A 213 42.32 14.79 -18.70
C ILE A 213 42.30 13.26 -18.62
N GLY A 214 42.55 12.71 -17.42
CA GLY A 214 42.47 11.28 -17.18
C GLY A 214 41.01 10.74 -17.32
N ALA A 215 40.86 9.54 -17.88
CA ALA A 215 39.56 8.89 -18.05
C ALA A 215 38.75 8.79 -16.72
N ALA A 216 39.46 8.62 -15.61
CA ALA A 216 38.84 8.57 -14.29
C ALA A 216 38.14 9.89 -13.91
N HIS A 217 38.75 11.02 -14.19
CA HIS A 217 38.13 12.34 -13.93
C HIS A 217 36.90 12.58 -14.78
N PHE A 218 36.90 12.12 -16.04
CA PHE A 218 35.77 12.21 -16.93
C PHE A 218 34.60 11.33 -16.45
N LEU A 219 34.89 10.06 -16.12
CA LEU A 219 33.86 9.13 -15.62
C LEU A 219 33.29 9.61 -14.28
N ALA A 220 34.14 10.03 -13.35
CA ALA A 220 33.69 10.59 -12.07
C ALA A 220 32.79 11.82 -12.24
N GLY A 221 33.12 12.74 -13.13
CA GLY A 221 32.28 13.89 -13.45
C GLY A 221 30.90 13.49 -14.04
N GLN A 222 30.89 12.47 -14.90
CA GLN A 222 29.63 11.93 -15.44
C GLN A 222 28.77 11.27 -14.36
N LEU A 223 29.38 10.43 -13.52
CA LEU A 223 28.66 9.74 -12.43
C LEU A 223 28.09 10.74 -11.43
N THR A 224 28.89 11.73 -11.01
CA THR A 224 28.41 12.78 -10.09
C THR A 224 27.26 13.58 -10.68
N THR A 225 27.31 13.93 -11.97
CA THR A 225 26.21 14.61 -12.64
C THR A 225 24.94 13.78 -12.57
N LYS A 226 25.02 12.45 -12.81
CA LYS A 226 23.86 11.56 -12.77
C LYS A 226 23.35 11.35 -11.34
N ALA A 227 24.25 11.24 -10.36
CA ALA A 227 23.85 11.18 -8.95
C ALA A 227 23.06 12.42 -8.53
N ILE A 228 23.49 13.62 -8.93
CA ILE A 228 22.75 14.87 -8.67
C ILE A 228 21.37 14.84 -9.34
N VAL A 229 21.29 14.38 -10.58
CA VAL A 229 20.01 14.29 -11.30
C VAL A 229 19.04 13.31 -10.62
N VAL A 230 19.54 12.13 -10.20
CA VAL A 230 18.72 11.12 -9.47
C VAL A 230 18.18 11.66 -8.15
N VAL A 231 18.99 12.43 -7.42
CA VAL A 231 18.57 13.06 -6.14
C VAL A 231 17.51 14.15 -6.37
N LEU A 232 17.51 14.78 -7.54
CA LEU A 232 16.53 15.82 -7.90
C LEU A 232 15.22 15.25 -8.49
N GLN A 233 15.19 13.97 -8.86
CA GLN A 233 14.02 13.23 -9.34
C GLN A 233 13.15 12.73 -8.18
#